data_d620ac3aa557686ed6fa797e26b48ecd
#
_entry.id   d620ac3aa557686ed6fa797e26b48ecd
#
_cell.length_a   1.000
_cell.length_b   1.000
_cell.length_c   1.000
_cell.angle_alpha   90.00
_cell.angle_beta   90.00
_cell.angle_gamma   90.00
#
_symmetry.space_group_name_H-M   'P 1'
#
loop_
_entity.id
_entity.type
_entity.pdbx_description
1 polymer ?
#
loop_
_entity_poly.entity_id
_entity_poly.type
_entity_poly.pdbx_seq_one_letter_code
_entity_poly.pdbx_strand_id
1 'polypeptide(L)'
;MTKLMRNYLWALLAMLLFVACLLLEFAHTEGNRVPEVFIRMFLALGYGYISASIIYCVVDYIPFERKRKKLRPIIEYKLWKICELLRCAKEVVINPYDMTGHAEEVRSCRAKYIKLFSTTDLDEPVFLENEAKEKENKITKLDRLESYRYKIDDEVGFLNLYHEFLTGEQMSLLVELMRSDYMRNKIMVAEIPGYTGPSNQEIIGGNIYDMYALARKSV
;
A
#
# COMPACT_ATOMS: atom_id res chain seq x y z
N MET A 1 4.73 8.15 14.87
CA MET A 1 3.78 8.28 15.98
C MET A 1 2.39 8.16 15.40
N THR A 2 1.67 7.08 15.62
CA THR A 2 0.34 6.82 15.03
C THR A 2 -0.66 7.88 15.53
N LYS A 3 -1.61 8.30 14.66
CA LYS A 3 -2.71 9.23 15.02
C LYS A 3 -3.40 8.80 16.34
N LEU A 4 -3.49 7.50 16.56
CA LEU A 4 -4.04 6.87 17.76
C LEU A 4 -3.26 7.26 19.02
N MET A 5 -1.92 7.16 18.99
CA MET A 5 -1.05 7.49 20.13
C MET A 5 -1.11 8.98 20.49
N ARG A 6 -1.24 9.84 19.48
CA ARG A 6 -1.43 11.29 19.68
C ARG A 6 -2.78 11.59 20.35
N ASN A 7 -3.84 10.89 19.96
CA ASN A 7 -5.17 11.08 20.55
C ASN A 7 -5.25 10.57 21.99
N TYR A 8 -4.58 9.46 22.32
CA TYR A 8 -4.44 8.98 23.69
C TYR A 8 -3.66 9.96 24.55
N LEU A 9 -2.59 10.57 24.01
CA LEU A 9 -1.80 11.56 24.71
C LEU A 9 -2.64 12.79 25.08
N TRP A 10 -3.46 13.28 24.15
CA TRP A 10 -4.37 14.39 24.38
C TRP A 10 -5.48 14.04 25.39
N ALA A 11 -6.05 12.85 25.33
CA ALA A 11 -7.05 12.38 26.30
C ALA A 11 -6.45 12.25 27.71
N LEU A 12 -5.21 11.74 27.81
CA LEU A 12 -4.48 11.62 29.08
C LEU A 12 -4.15 13.00 29.66
N LEU A 13 -3.76 13.95 28.82
CA LEU A 13 -3.47 15.33 29.22
C LEU A 13 -4.73 16.05 29.69
N ALA A 14 -5.89 15.80 29.06
CA ALA A 14 -7.19 16.30 29.50
C ALA A 14 -7.59 15.72 30.85
N MET A 15 -7.40 14.42 31.05
CA MET A 15 -7.69 13.74 32.32
C MET A 15 -6.80 14.28 33.45
N LEU A 16 -5.51 14.50 33.19
CA LEU A 16 -4.58 15.11 34.15
C LEU A 16 -4.97 16.54 34.52
N LEU A 17 -5.35 17.37 33.54
CA LEU A 17 -5.86 18.72 33.76
C LEU A 17 -7.13 18.71 34.61
N PHE A 18 -8.06 17.79 34.32
CA PHE A 18 -9.30 17.67 35.11
C PHE A 18 -9.04 17.26 36.54
N VAL A 19 -8.15 16.25 36.77
CA VAL A 19 -7.74 15.84 38.12
C VAL A 19 -7.04 16.99 38.86
N ALA A 20 -6.16 17.75 38.17
CA ALA A 20 -5.51 18.90 38.76
C ALA A 20 -6.51 20.01 39.17
N CYS A 21 -7.56 20.25 38.36
CA CYS A 21 -8.64 21.16 38.68
C CYS A 21 -9.45 20.72 39.90
N LEU A 22 -9.77 19.44 40.03
CA LEU A 22 -10.46 18.87 41.20
C LEU A 22 -9.59 18.99 42.47
N LEU A 23 -8.28 18.71 42.36
CA LEU A 23 -7.35 18.88 43.49
C LEU A 23 -7.22 20.33 43.94
N LEU A 24 -7.22 21.30 43.01
CA LEU A 24 -7.21 22.71 43.30
C LEU A 24 -8.51 23.16 43.99
N GLU A 25 -9.66 22.63 43.56
CA GLU A 25 -10.96 22.93 44.20
C GLU A 25 -11.01 22.37 45.62
N PHE A 26 -10.48 21.14 45.82
CA PHE A 26 -10.38 20.52 47.16
C PHE A 26 -9.42 21.30 48.08
N ALA A 27 -8.26 21.74 47.58
CA ALA A 27 -7.30 22.54 48.32
C ALA A 27 -7.86 23.94 48.71
N HIS A 28 -8.80 24.47 47.90
CA HIS A 28 -9.45 25.73 48.21
C HIS A 28 -10.44 25.63 49.37
N THR A 29 -11.14 24.48 49.49
CA THR A 29 -12.09 24.25 50.62
C THR A 29 -11.38 24.08 51.97
N GLU A 30 -10.07 23.75 51.97
CA GLU A 30 -9.27 23.59 53.19
C GLU A 30 -8.55 24.87 53.65
N GLY A 31 -8.90 26.06 53.11
CA GLY A 31 -8.40 27.36 53.60
C GLY A 31 -7.17 27.90 52.86
N ASN A 32 -6.72 27.29 51.79
CA ASN A 32 -5.67 27.86 50.93
C ASN A 32 -6.21 29.01 50.07
N ARG A 33 -5.53 30.16 50.07
CA ARG A 33 -5.91 31.42 49.39
C ARG A 33 -5.62 31.37 47.85
N VAL A 34 -6.04 30.34 47.17
CA VAL A 34 -6.01 30.40 45.69
C VAL A 34 -7.18 31.26 45.23
N PRO A 35 -6.96 32.30 44.40
CA PRO A 35 -8.05 33.13 43.94
C PRO A 35 -9.12 32.32 43.22
N GLU A 36 -10.35 32.38 43.70
CA GLU A 36 -11.52 31.64 43.18
C GLU A 36 -11.69 31.79 41.66
N VAL A 37 -11.28 32.95 41.14
CA VAL A 37 -11.29 33.23 39.70
C VAL A 37 -10.42 32.25 38.89
N PHE A 38 -9.24 31.87 39.40
CA PHE A 38 -8.36 30.91 38.70
C PHE A 38 -8.96 29.52 38.70
N ILE A 39 -9.56 29.08 39.79
CA ILE A 39 -10.21 27.77 39.89
C ILE A 39 -11.37 27.69 38.90
N ARG A 40 -12.25 28.69 38.86
CA ARG A 40 -13.38 28.75 37.92
C ARG A 40 -12.90 28.77 36.46
N MET A 41 -11.82 29.49 36.15
CA MET A 41 -11.24 29.55 34.82
C MET A 41 -10.69 28.18 34.37
N PHE A 42 -9.96 27.48 35.25
CA PHE A 42 -9.44 26.15 34.95
C PHE A 42 -10.55 25.10 34.80
N LEU A 43 -11.58 25.16 35.64
CA LEU A 43 -12.76 24.27 35.50
C LEU A 43 -13.48 24.53 34.17
N ALA A 44 -13.69 25.79 33.79
CA ALA A 44 -14.32 26.12 32.51
C ALA A 44 -13.52 25.63 31.31
N LEU A 45 -12.18 25.74 31.34
CA LEU A 45 -11.28 25.21 30.33
C LEU A 45 -11.34 23.66 30.28
N GLY A 46 -11.35 23.02 31.46
CA GLY A 46 -11.47 21.54 31.57
C GLY A 46 -12.79 21.05 30.98
N TYR A 47 -13.90 21.66 31.33
CA TYR A 47 -15.22 21.29 30.76
C TYR A 47 -15.27 21.54 29.24
N GLY A 48 -14.73 22.68 28.78
CA GLY A 48 -14.63 22.99 27.35
C GLY A 48 -13.83 21.95 26.59
N TYR A 49 -12.69 21.55 27.15
CA TYR A 49 -11.84 20.53 26.53
C TYR A 49 -12.51 19.13 26.49
N ILE A 50 -13.16 18.71 27.58
CA ILE A 50 -13.88 17.44 27.63
C ILE A 50 -15.01 17.43 26.61
N SER A 51 -15.80 18.50 26.54
CA SER A 51 -16.88 18.63 25.57
C SER A 51 -16.37 18.57 24.13
N ALA A 52 -15.28 19.30 23.81
CA ALA A 52 -14.66 19.25 22.49
C ALA A 52 -14.11 17.84 22.15
N SER A 53 -13.52 17.16 23.14
CA SER A 53 -13.02 15.78 22.94
C SER A 53 -14.16 14.79 22.67
N ILE A 54 -15.28 14.91 23.37
CA ILE A 54 -16.47 14.06 23.14
C ILE A 54 -17.03 14.32 21.74
N ILE A 55 -17.18 15.59 21.34
CA ILE A 55 -17.65 15.96 20.00
C ILE A 55 -16.73 15.37 18.94
N TYR A 56 -15.41 15.55 19.08
CA TYR A 56 -14.44 14.98 18.16
C TYR A 56 -14.55 13.44 18.08
N CYS A 57 -14.68 12.75 19.21
CA CYS A 57 -14.83 11.29 19.23
C CYS A 57 -16.10 10.85 18.49
N VAL A 58 -17.22 11.53 18.73
CA VAL A 58 -18.53 11.13 18.17
C VAL A 58 -18.65 11.51 16.69
N VAL A 59 -18.19 12.70 16.30
CA VAL A 59 -18.40 13.25 14.95
C VAL A 59 -17.32 12.78 13.98
N ASP A 60 -16.05 12.71 14.41
CA ASP A 60 -14.93 12.43 13.51
C ASP A 60 -14.35 11.04 13.70
N TYR A 61 -13.99 10.67 14.93
CA TYR A 61 -13.23 9.45 15.17
C TYR A 61 -14.07 8.17 14.98
N ILE A 62 -15.24 8.09 15.58
CA ILE A 62 -16.09 6.89 15.49
C ILE A 62 -16.54 6.62 14.04
N PRO A 63 -17.03 7.61 13.27
CA PRO A 63 -17.39 7.39 11.87
C PRO A 63 -16.17 7.00 11.02
N PHE A 64 -15.01 7.62 11.24
CA PHE A 64 -13.77 7.27 10.56
C PHE A 64 -13.38 5.80 10.79
N GLU A 65 -13.34 5.36 12.06
CA GLU A 65 -13.00 3.97 12.40
C GLU A 65 -14.04 2.97 11.86
N ARG A 66 -15.33 3.31 11.87
CA ARG A 66 -16.37 2.48 11.25
C ARG A 66 -16.16 2.35 9.74
N LYS A 67 -15.82 3.44 9.07
CA LYS A 67 -15.55 3.47 7.64
C LYS A 67 -14.29 2.65 7.31
N ARG A 68 -13.23 2.83 8.11
CA ARG A 68 -11.99 2.06 8.00
C ARG A 68 -12.23 0.55 8.14
N LYS A 69 -13.01 0.11 9.15
CA LYS A 69 -13.33 -1.30 9.35
C LYS A 69 -14.12 -1.90 8.17
N LYS A 70 -15.03 -1.13 7.56
CA LYS A 70 -15.78 -1.56 6.38
C LYS A 70 -14.92 -1.63 5.12
N LEU A 71 -13.96 -0.72 4.96
CA LEU A 71 -13.09 -0.65 3.77
C LEU A 71 -11.92 -1.61 3.84
N ARG A 72 -11.49 -2.00 5.05
CA ARG A 72 -10.34 -2.88 5.25
C ARG A 72 -10.37 -4.16 4.40
N PRO A 73 -11.45 -4.97 4.37
CA PRO A 73 -11.48 -6.18 3.55
C PRO A 73 -11.40 -5.87 2.04
N ILE A 74 -11.93 -4.72 1.60
CA ILE A 74 -11.85 -4.29 0.21
C ILE A 74 -10.40 -3.91 -0.13
N ILE A 75 -9.74 -3.16 0.74
CA ILE A 75 -8.33 -2.76 0.57
C ILE A 75 -7.42 -4.01 0.54
N GLU A 76 -7.60 -4.94 1.48
CA GLU A 76 -6.83 -6.19 1.54
C GLU A 76 -7.04 -7.03 0.26
N TYR A 77 -8.27 -7.14 -0.23
CA TYR A 77 -8.57 -7.83 -1.49
C TYR A 77 -7.89 -7.16 -2.69
N LYS A 78 -7.90 -5.82 -2.78
CA LYS A 78 -7.28 -5.07 -3.86
C LYS A 78 -5.75 -5.22 -3.85
N LEU A 79 -5.13 -5.18 -2.69
CA LEU A 79 -3.70 -5.44 -2.52
C LEU A 79 -3.34 -6.88 -2.91
N TRP A 80 -4.13 -7.85 -2.46
CA TRP A 80 -3.97 -9.23 -2.88
C TRP A 80 -4.07 -9.38 -4.41
N LYS A 81 -5.02 -8.70 -5.04
CA LYS A 81 -5.19 -8.72 -6.49
C LYS A 81 -3.99 -8.12 -7.22
N ILE A 82 -3.41 -7.02 -6.71
CA ILE A 82 -2.15 -6.47 -7.24
C ILE A 82 -1.02 -7.50 -7.13
N CYS A 83 -0.87 -8.15 -5.98
CA CYS A 83 0.13 -9.20 -5.77
C CYS A 83 -0.04 -10.35 -6.77
N GLU A 84 -1.27 -10.79 -7.00
CA GLU A 84 -1.59 -11.85 -7.95
C GLU A 84 -1.32 -11.44 -9.41
N LEU A 85 -1.64 -10.21 -9.80
CA LEU A 85 -1.33 -9.68 -11.12
C LEU A 85 0.18 -9.59 -11.36
N LEU A 86 0.96 -9.16 -10.34
CA LEU A 86 2.43 -9.15 -10.41
C LEU A 86 3.00 -10.57 -10.50
N ARG A 87 2.40 -11.54 -9.78
CA ARG A 87 2.75 -12.96 -9.91
C ARG A 87 2.51 -13.45 -11.33
N CYS A 88 1.33 -13.14 -11.88
CA CYS A 88 1.01 -13.51 -13.25
C CYS A 88 1.97 -12.85 -14.25
N ALA A 89 2.30 -11.57 -14.08
CA ALA A 89 3.28 -10.89 -14.93
C ALA A 89 4.67 -11.55 -14.85
N LYS A 90 5.10 -11.95 -13.66
CA LYS A 90 6.35 -12.70 -13.46
C LYS A 90 6.35 -14.04 -14.19
N GLU A 91 5.23 -14.77 -14.20
CA GLU A 91 5.11 -16.08 -14.82
C GLU A 91 5.03 -16.03 -16.36
N VAL A 92 4.74 -14.88 -16.97
CA VAL A 92 4.61 -14.76 -18.45
C VAL A 92 5.83 -15.27 -19.20
N VAL A 93 7.03 -15.04 -18.67
CA VAL A 93 8.29 -15.42 -19.31
C VAL A 93 8.78 -16.81 -18.89
N ILE A 94 8.19 -17.39 -17.83
CA ILE A 94 8.58 -18.71 -17.32
C ILE A 94 7.76 -19.77 -18.06
N ASN A 95 8.43 -20.71 -18.71
CA ASN A 95 7.73 -21.81 -19.36
C ASN A 95 7.08 -22.73 -18.31
N PRO A 96 5.74 -22.82 -18.26
CA PRO A 96 5.04 -23.67 -17.30
C PRO A 96 5.27 -25.17 -17.51
N TYR A 97 5.73 -25.57 -18.70
CA TYR A 97 5.99 -26.96 -19.07
C TYR A 97 7.45 -27.40 -18.84
N ASP A 98 8.28 -26.54 -18.22
CA ASP A 98 9.65 -26.90 -17.91
C ASP A 98 9.72 -27.85 -16.72
N MET A 99 9.75 -29.17 -17.02
CA MET A 99 9.85 -30.24 -16.04
C MET A 99 11.25 -30.41 -15.43
N THR A 100 12.24 -29.63 -15.86
CA THR A 100 13.65 -29.82 -15.44
C THR A 100 13.96 -29.23 -14.06
N GLY A 101 13.01 -28.60 -13.39
CA GLY A 101 13.22 -27.86 -12.14
C GLY A 101 13.86 -26.48 -12.32
N HIS A 102 14.25 -26.11 -13.53
CA HIS A 102 14.83 -24.81 -13.86
C HIS A 102 13.86 -23.67 -13.60
N ALA A 103 12.57 -23.89 -13.86
CA ALA A 103 11.52 -22.91 -13.58
C ALA A 103 11.48 -22.46 -12.11
N GLU A 104 11.62 -23.41 -11.15
CA GLU A 104 11.62 -23.09 -9.72
C GLU A 104 12.88 -22.31 -9.32
N GLU A 105 14.01 -22.66 -9.90
CA GLU A 105 15.27 -21.95 -9.68
C GLU A 105 15.21 -20.52 -10.22
N VAL A 106 14.56 -20.30 -11.37
CA VAL A 106 14.32 -18.96 -11.93
C VAL A 106 13.33 -18.17 -11.05
N ARG A 107 12.25 -18.79 -10.56
CA ARG A 107 11.28 -18.15 -9.67
C ARG A 107 11.92 -17.65 -8.37
N SER A 108 12.89 -18.37 -7.84
CA SER A 108 13.55 -18.07 -6.57
C SER A 108 14.76 -17.14 -6.68
N CYS A 109 15.38 -17.03 -7.84
CA CYS A 109 16.61 -16.29 -8.06
C CYS A 109 16.41 -15.06 -8.97
N ARG A 110 16.53 -13.85 -8.41
CA ARG A 110 16.37 -12.59 -9.14
C ARG A 110 17.24 -12.49 -10.38
N ALA A 111 18.54 -12.81 -10.25
CA ALA A 111 19.50 -12.70 -11.37
C ALA A 111 19.15 -13.64 -12.52
N LYS A 112 18.71 -14.87 -12.22
CA LYS A 112 18.28 -15.83 -13.23
C LYS A 112 17.01 -15.40 -13.92
N TYR A 113 16.07 -14.84 -13.16
CA TYR A 113 14.83 -14.28 -13.70
C TYR A 113 15.10 -13.12 -14.66
N ILE A 114 15.94 -12.15 -14.26
CA ILE A 114 16.31 -11.01 -15.12
C ILE A 114 16.97 -11.50 -16.40
N LYS A 115 17.91 -12.43 -16.31
CA LYS A 115 18.58 -13.03 -17.47
C LYS A 115 17.57 -13.72 -18.39
N LEU A 116 16.64 -14.50 -17.86
CA LEU A 116 15.58 -15.13 -18.66
C LEU A 116 14.71 -14.07 -19.34
N PHE A 117 14.29 -13.05 -18.59
CA PHE A 117 13.42 -12.00 -19.10
C PHE A 117 14.12 -11.23 -20.27
N SER A 118 15.40 -10.91 -20.13
CA SER A 118 16.17 -10.17 -21.16
C SER A 118 16.41 -10.97 -22.45
N THR A 119 16.40 -12.32 -22.35
CA THR A 119 16.60 -13.21 -23.51
C THR A 119 15.30 -13.75 -24.10
N THR A 120 14.17 -13.46 -23.47
CA THR A 120 12.86 -13.92 -23.93
C THR A 120 12.36 -13.04 -25.07
N ASP A 121 11.94 -13.68 -26.17
CA ASP A 121 11.20 -13.00 -27.22
C ASP A 121 9.79 -12.65 -26.71
N LEU A 122 9.53 -11.36 -26.50
CA LEU A 122 8.25 -10.88 -26.00
C LEU A 122 7.16 -10.84 -27.08
N ASP A 123 7.53 -10.90 -28.36
CA ASP A 123 6.58 -10.99 -29.47
C ASP A 123 6.11 -12.44 -29.71
N GLU A 124 6.71 -13.40 -28.99
CA GLU A 124 6.29 -14.79 -29.03
C GLU A 124 4.86 -14.96 -28.46
N PRO A 125 3.98 -15.72 -29.13
CA PRO A 125 2.64 -15.95 -28.65
C PRO A 125 2.62 -16.75 -27.36
N VAL A 126 1.71 -16.38 -26.43
CA VAL A 126 1.44 -17.16 -25.23
C VAL A 126 0.45 -18.26 -25.55
N PHE A 127 0.86 -19.52 -25.34
CA PHE A 127 -0.04 -20.67 -25.49
C PHE A 127 -0.87 -20.81 -24.20
N LEU A 128 -2.17 -20.62 -24.31
CA LEU A 128 -3.12 -20.93 -23.23
C LEU A 128 -3.76 -22.29 -23.53
N GLU A 129 -3.73 -23.21 -22.58
CA GLU A 129 -4.26 -24.58 -22.70
C GLU A 129 -5.73 -24.65 -23.16
N ASN A 130 -6.52 -23.62 -22.88
CA ASN A 130 -7.96 -23.57 -23.16
C ASN A 130 -8.35 -22.81 -24.44
N GLU A 131 -7.40 -22.15 -25.11
CA GLU A 131 -7.67 -21.33 -26.31
C GLU A 131 -7.26 -22.01 -27.62
N ALA A 132 -6.98 -23.31 -27.60
CA ALA A 132 -6.62 -24.09 -28.80
C ALA A 132 -7.70 -24.10 -29.89
N LYS A 133 -8.88 -23.49 -29.68
CA LYS A 133 -10.00 -23.43 -30.62
C LYS A 133 -10.20 -22.09 -31.32
N GLU A 134 -9.61 -21.01 -30.82
CA GLU A 134 -9.71 -19.69 -31.48
C GLU A 134 -8.36 -19.29 -32.11
N LYS A 135 -8.16 -19.72 -33.33
CA LYS A 135 -6.92 -19.51 -34.11
C LYS A 135 -6.64 -18.06 -34.54
N GLU A 136 -7.42 -17.07 -34.12
CA GLU A 136 -7.33 -15.73 -34.73
C GLU A 136 -6.70 -14.62 -33.87
N ASN A 137 -6.54 -14.77 -32.56
CA ASN A 137 -5.86 -13.76 -31.75
C ASN A 137 -4.64 -14.33 -31.05
N LYS A 138 -3.50 -14.27 -31.71
CA LYS A 138 -2.20 -14.58 -31.08
C LYS A 138 -1.83 -13.47 -30.10
N ILE A 139 -2.24 -13.60 -28.85
CA ILE A 139 -1.82 -12.69 -27.78
C ILE A 139 -0.33 -12.93 -27.52
N THR A 140 0.50 -11.91 -27.67
CA THR A 140 1.93 -12.00 -27.40
C THR A 140 2.22 -11.91 -25.90
N LYS A 141 3.43 -12.31 -25.48
CA LYS A 141 3.91 -12.09 -24.10
C LYS A 141 3.90 -10.60 -23.74
N LEU A 142 4.26 -9.73 -24.69
CA LEU A 142 4.21 -8.28 -24.54
C LEU A 142 2.80 -7.79 -24.24
N ASP A 143 1.80 -8.20 -25.06
CA ASP A 143 0.40 -7.81 -24.86
C ASP A 143 -0.10 -8.27 -23.48
N ARG A 144 0.31 -9.44 -23.04
CA ARG A 144 -0.05 -9.98 -21.74
C ARG A 144 0.55 -9.16 -20.59
N LEU A 145 1.83 -8.79 -20.70
CA LEU A 145 2.49 -7.93 -19.71
C LEU A 145 1.85 -6.54 -19.65
N GLU A 146 1.52 -5.95 -20.80
CA GLU A 146 0.82 -4.67 -20.84
C GLU A 146 -0.60 -4.76 -20.27
N SER A 147 -1.32 -5.84 -20.55
CA SER A 147 -2.66 -6.09 -19.96
C SER A 147 -2.59 -6.16 -18.43
N TYR A 148 -1.58 -6.83 -17.87
CA TYR A 148 -1.40 -6.87 -16.41
C TYR A 148 -1.04 -5.50 -15.83
N ARG A 149 -0.18 -4.73 -16.52
CA ARG A 149 0.16 -3.36 -16.14
C ARG A 149 -1.08 -2.47 -16.03
N TYR A 150 -1.94 -2.46 -17.03
CA TYR A 150 -3.20 -1.70 -17.00
C TYR A 150 -4.12 -2.13 -15.84
N LYS A 151 -4.24 -3.42 -15.62
CA LYS A 151 -5.05 -3.93 -14.50
C LYS A 151 -4.48 -3.54 -13.14
N ILE A 152 -3.16 -3.52 -12.99
CA ILE A 152 -2.50 -3.04 -11.77
C ILE A 152 -2.74 -1.55 -11.59
N ASP A 153 -2.63 -0.75 -12.65
CA ASP A 153 -2.88 0.69 -12.61
C ASP A 153 -4.30 1.03 -12.15
N ASP A 154 -5.30 0.30 -12.65
CA ASP A 154 -6.70 0.42 -12.21
C ASP A 154 -6.84 0.13 -10.70
N GLU A 155 -6.21 -0.92 -10.20
CA GLU A 155 -6.28 -1.26 -8.77
C GLU A 155 -5.54 -0.23 -7.89
N VAL A 156 -4.40 0.27 -8.35
CA VAL A 156 -3.65 1.35 -7.69
C VAL A 156 -4.45 2.64 -7.69
N GLY A 157 -5.09 2.98 -8.82
CA GLY A 157 -5.99 4.13 -8.93
C GLY A 157 -7.13 4.07 -7.91
N PHE A 158 -7.76 2.89 -7.77
CA PHE A 158 -8.77 2.67 -6.73
C PHE A 158 -8.22 2.88 -5.31
N LEU A 159 -7.07 2.28 -4.99
CA LEU A 159 -6.47 2.40 -3.65
C LEU A 159 -6.06 3.83 -3.31
N ASN A 160 -5.63 4.62 -4.29
CA ASN A 160 -5.31 6.03 -4.11
C ASN A 160 -6.51 6.88 -3.65
N LEU A 161 -7.74 6.52 -4.05
CA LEU A 161 -8.95 7.18 -3.55
C LEU A 161 -9.16 6.98 -2.04
N TYR A 162 -8.59 5.92 -1.49
CA TYR A 162 -8.72 5.52 -0.09
C TYR A 162 -7.40 5.59 0.68
N HIS A 163 -6.45 6.40 0.22
CA HIS A 163 -5.10 6.50 0.78
C HIS A 163 -5.08 6.80 2.29
N GLU A 164 -6.07 7.53 2.80
CA GLU A 164 -6.20 7.86 4.23
C GLU A 164 -6.43 6.63 5.14
N PHE A 165 -6.92 5.51 4.57
CA PHE A 165 -7.19 4.26 5.28
C PHE A 165 -6.07 3.23 5.15
N LEU A 166 -5.07 3.49 4.30
CA LEU A 166 -3.92 2.61 4.09
C LEU A 166 -2.93 2.69 5.26
N THR A 167 -2.24 1.60 5.51
CA THR A 167 -1.09 1.60 6.42
C THR A 167 0.13 2.25 5.75
N GLY A 168 1.16 2.62 6.54
CA GLY A 168 2.40 3.15 6.00
C GLY A 168 3.10 2.19 5.02
N GLU A 169 3.07 0.88 5.31
CA GLU A 169 3.64 -0.16 4.46
C GLU A 169 2.87 -0.30 3.15
N GLN A 170 1.54 -0.31 3.21
CA GLN A 170 0.67 -0.34 2.02
C GLN A 170 0.87 0.89 1.14
N MET A 171 0.98 2.07 1.75
CA MET A 171 1.26 3.30 1.01
C MET A 171 2.64 3.27 0.36
N SER A 172 3.67 2.76 1.08
CA SER A 172 5.02 2.60 0.52
C SER A 172 5.02 1.68 -0.70
N LEU A 173 4.30 0.55 -0.64
CA LEU A 173 4.13 -0.34 -1.80
C LEU A 173 3.53 0.39 -3.00
N LEU A 174 2.45 1.16 -2.81
CA LEU A 174 1.81 1.89 -3.92
C LEU A 174 2.76 2.93 -4.53
N VAL A 175 3.51 3.65 -3.70
CA VAL A 175 4.48 4.65 -4.17
C VAL A 175 5.59 3.99 -4.98
N GLU A 176 6.15 2.86 -4.51
CA GLU A 176 7.18 2.11 -5.24
C GLU A 176 6.64 1.53 -6.55
N LEU A 177 5.43 0.96 -6.54
CA LEU A 177 4.76 0.52 -7.77
C LEU A 177 4.66 1.64 -8.80
N MET A 178 4.12 2.80 -8.40
CA MET A 178 3.94 3.95 -9.29
C MET A 178 5.27 4.53 -9.80
N ARG A 179 6.38 4.33 -9.08
CA ARG A 179 7.72 4.76 -9.47
C ARG A 179 8.45 3.77 -10.35
N SER A 180 8.03 2.50 -10.36
CA SER A 180 8.70 1.45 -11.11
C SER A 180 8.68 1.71 -12.63
N ASP A 181 9.74 1.35 -13.32
CA ASP A 181 9.80 1.50 -14.78
C ASP A 181 8.77 0.61 -15.48
N TYR A 182 8.42 -0.53 -14.90
CA TYR A 182 7.35 -1.39 -15.41
C TYR A 182 5.99 -0.65 -15.49
N MET A 183 5.69 0.19 -14.51
CA MET A 183 4.42 0.95 -14.51
C MET A 183 4.51 2.23 -15.36
N ARG A 184 5.68 2.87 -15.42
CA ARG A 184 5.85 4.18 -16.06
C ARG A 184 6.15 4.09 -17.55
N ASN A 185 6.99 3.15 -17.92
CA ASN A 185 7.57 3.10 -19.26
C ASN A 185 6.84 2.07 -20.12
N LYS A 186 6.68 2.40 -21.40
CA LYS A 186 6.29 1.40 -22.38
C LYS A 186 7.40 0.35 -22.50
N ILE A 187 7.03 -0.93 -22.51
CA ILE A 187 7.99 -2.01 -22.71
C ILE A 187 8.54 -1.89 -24.13
N MET A 188 9.80 -1.50 -24.26
CA MET A 188 10.48 -1.40 -25.54
C MET A 188 11.28 -2.68 -25.78
N VAL A 189 11.03 -3.33 -26.88
CA VAL A 189 11.75 -4.53 -27.32
C VAL A 189 13.02 -4.14 -28.12
N ALA A 190 13.07 -2.91 -28.65
CA ALA A 190 14.19 -2.45 -29.47
C ALA A 190 15.39 -2.01 -28.63
N GLU A 191 16.56 -2.55 -28.94
CA GLU A 191 17.82 -2.09 -28.39
C GLU A 191 18.20 -0.70 -28.95
N ILE A 192 18.67 0.18 -28.09
CA ILE A 192 19.18 1.49 -28.50
C ILE A 192 20.63 1.30 -28.97
N PRO A 193 20.95 1.55 -30.24
CA PRO A 193 22.32 1.40 -30.73
C PRO A 193 23.34 2.24 -29.94
N GLY A 194 24.39 1.58 -29.45
CA GLY A 194 25.45 2.26 -28.69
C GLY A 194 25.19 2.41 -27.17
N TYR A 195 24.06 1.93 -26.65
CA TYR A 195 23.81 1.91 -25.23
C TYR A 195 24.50 0.72 -24.55
N THR A 196 25.35 0.99 -23.54
CA THR A 196 26.11 -0.04 -22.80
C THR A 196 25.55 -0.37 -21.43
N GLY A 197 24.42 0.23 -21.05
CA GLY A 197 23.73 -0.04 -19.79
C GLY A 197 22.83 -1.28 -19.85
N PRO A 198 22.11 -1.58 -18.76
CA PRO A 198 21.15 -2.68 -18.74
C PRO A 198 20.05 -2.44 -19.78
N SER A 199 19.64 -3.48 -20.48
CA SER A 199 18.56 -3.38 -21.47
C SER A 199 17.23 -2.96 -20.80
N ASN A 200 16.32 -2.38 -21.58
CA ASN A 200 14.98 -2.05 -21.09
C ASN A 200 14.28 -3.29 -20.50
N GLN A 201 14.46 -4.45 -21.14
CA GLN A 201 13.92 -5.71 -20.65
C GLN A 201 14.53 -6.13 -19.31
N GLU A 202 15.84 -5.96 -19.09
CA GLU A 202 16.48 -6.25 -17.80
C GLU A 202 15.93 -5.36 -16.68
N ILE A 203 15.75 -4.07 -16.94
CA ILE A 203 15.18 -3.13 -15.98
C ILE A 203 13.76 -3.52 -15.62
N ILE A 204 12.91 -3.77 -16.62
CA ILE A 204 11.49 -4.13 -16.41
C ILE A 204 11.38 -5.50 -15.72
N GLY A 205 12.15 -6.50 -16.13
CA GLY A 205 12.18 -7.79 -15.45
C GLY A 205 12.59 -7.66 -13.98
N GLY A 206 13.63 -6.87 -13.69
CA GLY A 206 14.05 -6.55 -12.32
C GLY A 206 12.92 -5.90 -11.51
N ASN A 207 12.23 -4.92 -12.09
CA ASN A 207 11.10 -4.23 -11.45
C ASN A 207 9.94 -5.19 -11.14
N ILE A 208 9.53 -6.04 -12.09
CA ILE A 208 8.45 -7.02 -11.86
C ILE A 208 8.80 -7.95 -10.70
N TYR A 209 10.05 -8.46 -10.66
CA TYR A 209 10.51 -9.35 -9.61
C TYR A 209 10.49 -8.67 -8.24
N ASP A 210 11.06 -7.47 -8.15
CA ASP A 210 11.20 -6.72 -6.90
C ASP A 210 9.83 -6.25 -6.39
N MET A 211 8.94 -5.79 -7.28
CA MET A 211 7.57 -5.38 -6.92
C MET A 211 6.72 -6.56 -6.43
N TYR A 212 6.85 -7.73 -7.07
CA TYR A 212 6.19 -8.93 -6.56
C TYR A 212 6.68 -9.31 -5.16
N ALA A 213 7.99 -9.27 -4.91
CA ALA A 213 8.56 -9.58 -3.61
C ALA A 213 8.09 -8.58 -2.53
N LEU A 214 7.96 -7.29 -2.88
CA LEU A 214 7.45 -6.25 -1.99
C LEU A 214 5.95 -6.42 -1.73
N ALA A 215 5.15 -6.65 -2.76
CA ALA A 215 3.71 -6.87 -2.64
C ALA A 215 3.38 -8.07 -1.75
N ARG A 216 4.13 -9.18 -1.89
CA ARG A 216 3.97 -10.37 -1.05
C ARG A 216 4.21 -10.13 0.44
N LYS A 217 5.03 -9.15 0.80
CA LYS A 217 5.28 -8.77 2.21
C LYS A 217 4.19 -7.87 2.77
N SER A 218 3.46 -7.16 1.92
CA SER A 218 2.48 -6.14 2.32
C SER A 218 1.04 -6.68 2.37
N VAL A 219 0.81 -7.89 1.89
CA VAL A 219 -0.46 -8.65 1.96
C VAL A 219 -0.39 -9.68 3.08
#